data_c18688c230c12ee7b1c46f3c4f1db092
#
_entry.id   c18688c230c12ee7b1c46f3c4f1db092
#
_cell.length_a   1.000
_cell.length_b   1.000
_cell.length_c   1.000
_cell.angle_alpha   90.00
_cell.angle_beta   90.00
_cell.angle_gamma   90.00
#
_symmetry.space_group_name_H-M   'P 1'
#
loop_
_entity.id
_entity.type
_entity.pdbx_description
1 polymer ?
#
loop_
_entity_poly.entity_id
_entity_poly.type
_entity_poly.pdbx_seq_one_letter_code
_entity_poly.pdbx_strand_id
1 'polypeptide(L)'
;MDILVARTGDEIGQAFERLSQAQILGCDTETSGLSSRYGRLFSVQFSDGEFNVLVPVSEGVPLGQLAEVLTDASITKIFHNAKFDLDFLSENCYSVENIYDTMIAEKVLTRGANQSASLAETLYRYFAVDLDKSQRAKFNRKWDGIWTDELVDYALSDVIHLPRLMAEQMTWLDKLGLSEEFERQLGKILPANNANKNE
;
A
#
# COMPACT_ATOMS: atom_id res chain seq x y z
N MET A 1 -5.71 -17.58 6.84
CA MET A 1 -5.59 -16.25 6.20
C MET A 1 -6.57 -16.23 5.05
N ASP A 2 -7.54 -15.30 5.07
CA ASP A 2 -8.58 -15.23 4.05
C ASP A 2 -8.08 -14.40 2.87
N ILE A 3 -8.20 -14.93 1.66
CA ILE A 3 -7.80 -14.27 0.42
C ILE A 3 -9.00 -14.15 -0.50
N LEU A 4 -9.23 -12.96 -1.05
CA LEU A 4 -10.24 -12.69 -2.06
C LEU A 4 -9.57 -12.01 -3.27
N VAL A 5 -9.62 -12.64 -4.43
CA VAL A 5 -9.33 -11.97 -5.71
C VAL A 5 -10.64 -11.45 -6.27
N ALA A 6 -10.90 -10.17 -6.06
CA ALA A 6 -12.18 -9.55 -6.38
C ALA A 6 -12.25 -9.19 -7.86
N ARG A 7 -12.94 -10.00 -8.68
CA ARG A 7 -13.12 -9.84 -10.13
C ARG A 7 -14.49 -9.35 -10.54
N THR A 8 -15.47 -9.43 -9.64
CA THR A 8 -16.86 -9.07 -9.91
C THR A 8 -17.35 -7.94 -8.99
N GLY A 9 -18.42 -7.27 -9.35
CA GLY A 9 -19.05 -6.24 -8.51
C GLY A 9 -19.49 -6.78 -7.13
N ASP A 10 -19.97 -8.03 -7.10
CA ASP A 10 -20.40 -8.68 -5.85
C ASP A 10 -19.20 -8.96 -4.94
N GLU A 11 -18.08 -9.42 -5.49
CA GLU A 11 -16.83 -9.62 -4.73
C GLU A 11 -16.22 -8.30 -4.24
N ILE A 12 -16.29 -7.23 -5.04
CA ILE A 12 -15.92 -5.87 -4.61
C ILE A 12 -16.81 -5.41 -3.46
N GLY A 13 -18.14 -5.65 -3.55
CA GLY A 13 -19.08 -5.35 -2.48
C GLY A 13 -18.75 -6.12 -1.19
N GLN A 14 -18.48 -7.42 -1.29
CA GLN A 14 -18.06 -8.25 -0.15
C GLN A 14 -16.76 -7.74 0.48
N ALA A 15 -15.79 -7.37 -0.33
CA ALA A 15 -14.54 -6.79 0.16
C ALA A 15 -14.79 -5.45 0.87
N PHE A 16 -15.62 -4.60 0.30
CA PHE A 16 -15.99 -3.29 0.87
C PHE A 16 -16.68 -3.44 2.23
N GLU A 17 -17.66 -4.33 2.38
CA GLU A 17 -18.36 -4.56 3.65
C GLU A 17 -17.41 -4.85 4.80
N ARG A 18 -16.33 -5.57 4.54
CA ARG A 18 -15.34 -5.91 5.57
C ARG A 18 -14.29 -4.81 5.74
N LEU A 19 -13.67 -4.35 4.66
CA LEU A 19 -12.55 -3.40 4.72
C LEU A 19 -12.99 -2.00 5.19
N SER A 20 -14.22 -1.58 4.93
CA SER A 20 -14.77 -0.32 5.43
C SER A 20 -14.97 -0.26 6.95
N GLN A 21 -14.89 -1.40 7.64
CA GLN A 21 -14.95 -1.47 9.11
C GLN A 21 -13.56 -1.44 9.77
N ALA A 22 -12.49 -1.51 8.97
CA ALA A 22 -11.14 -1.48 9.48
C ALA A 22 -10.72 -0.06 9.88
N GLN A 23 -9.87 0.06 10.90
CA GLN A 23 -9.23 1.34 11.25
C GLN A 23 -7.94 1.59 10.49
N ILE A 24 -7.27 0.51 10.09
CA ILE A 24 -6.00 0.52 9.37
C ILE A 24 -6.01 -0.54 8.28
N LEU A 25 -5.43 -0.22 7.13
CA LEU A 25 -5.32 -1.14 5.98
C LEU A 25 -3.94 -1.04 5.35
N GLY A 26 -3.24 -2.17 5.23
CA GLY A 26 -2.10 -2.30 4.34
C GLY A 26 -2.57 -2.17 2.89
N CYS A 27 -1.90 -1.34 2.11
CA CYS A 27 -2.19 -1.09 0.71
C CYS A 27 -0.91 -1.16 -0.13
N ASP A 28 -1.03 -1.67 -1.36
CA ASP A 28 0.06 -1.73 -2.33
C ASP A 28 -0.49 -1.75 -3.75
N THR A 29 0.37 -1.56 -4.76
CA THR A 29 0.02 -1.64 -6.17
C THR A 29 1.04 -2.45 -6.95
N GLU A 30 0.59 -3.33 -7.85
CA GLU A 30 1.46 -3.93 -8.85
C GLU A 30 1.36 -3.17 -10.17
N THR A 31 2.52 -2.91 -10.78
CA THR A 31 2.61 -1.99 -11.92
C THR A 31 3.62 -2.47 -12.97
N SER A 32 3.49 -1.99 -14.21
CA SER A 32 4.37 -2.39 -15.32
C SER A 32 5.73 -1.69 -15.36
N GLY A 33 6.11 -0.96 -14.31
CA GLY A 33 7.37 -0.21 -14.28
C GLY A 33 7.38 0.91 -13.24
N LEU A 34 8.39 1.77 -13.28
CA LEU A 34 8.62 2.77 -12.22
C LEU A 34 7.95 4.13 -12.47
N SER A 35 7.42 4.39 -13.65
CA SER A 35 6.81 5.67 -14.01
C SER A 35 5.30 5.52 -14.19
N SER A 36 4.52 6.19 -13.35
CA SER A 36 3.06 6.19 -13.42
C SER A 36 2.54 6.73 -14.76
N ARG A 37 3.21 7.74 -15.32
CA ARG A 37 2.84 8.35 -16.60
C ARG A 37 2.88 7.39 -17.81
N TYR A 38 3.76 6.40 -17.78
CA TYR A 38 3.98 5.46 -18.90
C TYR A 38 3.75 4.01 -18.52
N GLY A 39 3.61 3.74 -17.25
CA GLY A 39 3.29 2.42 -16.70
C GLY A 39 1.81 2.13 -16.72
N ARG A 40 1.47 0.87 -16.46
CA ARG A 40 0.08 0.42 -16.26
C ARG A 40 -0.06 -0.04 -14.81
N LEU A 41 -1.18 0.29 -14.20
CA LEU A 41 -1.61 -0.30 -12.94
C LEU A 41 -2.17 -1.69 -13.23
N PHE A 42 -1.65 -2.71 -12.58
CA PHE A 42 -2.08 -4.09 -12.76
C PHE A 42 -3.08 -4.53 -11.69
N SER A 43 -2.83 -4.17 -10.46
CA SER A 43 -3.74 -4.47 -9.35
C SER A 43 -3.58 -3.48 -8.20
N VAL A 44 -4.57 -3.49 -7.33
CA VAL A 44 -4.51 -2.83 -6.02
C VAL A 44 -4.79 -3.88 -4.96
N GLN A 45 -3.96 -3.92 -3.93
CA GLN A 45 -4.05 -4.84 -2.80
C GLN A 45 -4.47 -4.11 -1.53
N PHE A 46 -5.25 -4.81 -0.70
CA PHE A 46 -5.67 -4.36 0.62
C PHE A 46 -5.51 -5.49 1.64
N SER A 47 -5.14 -5.16 2.87
CA SER A 47 -5.07 -6.12 3.98
C SER A 47 -5.41 -5.46 5.32
N ASP A 48 -6.29 -6.06 6.10
CA ASP A 48 -6.50 -5.72 7.52
C ASP A 48 -5.58 -6.54 8.46
N GLY A 49 -4.71 -7.38 7.87
CA GLY A 49 -3.83 -8.32 8.57
C GLY A 49 -4.37 -9.75 8.64
N GLU A 50 -5.67 -9.95 8.45
CA GLU A 50 -6.33 -11.27 8.46
C GLU A 50 -7.03 -11.58 7.13
N PHE A 51 -7.68 -10.59 6.55
CA PHE A 51 -8.36 -10.64 5.27
C PHE A 51 -7.60 -9.83 4.22
N ASN A 52 -7.33 -10.45 3.09
CA ASN A 52 -6.48 -9.93 2.04
C ASN A 52 -7.25 -9.89 0.72
N VAL A 53 -7.23 -8.74 0.07
CA VAL A 53 -7.96 -8.51 -1.18
C VAL A 53 -6.98 -8.08 -2.26
N LEU A 54 -7.10 -8.69 -3.44
CA LEU A 54 -6.46 -8.23 -4.66
C LEU A 54 -7.54 -7.89 -5.68
N VAL A 55 -7.50 -6.67 -6.22
CA VAL A 55 -8.35 -6.25 -7.33
C VAL A 55 -7.52 -6.22 -8.61
N PRO A 56 -7.78 -7.11 -9.59
CA PRO A 56 -6.99 -7.21 -10.82
C PRO A 56 -7.43 -6.14 -11.84
N VAL A 57 -6.97 -4.91 -11.66
CA VAL A 57 -7.29 -3.76 -12.54
C VAL A 57 -6.88 -4.05 -13.99
N SER A 58 -5.80 -4.82 -14.21
CA SER A 58 -5.35 -5.24 -15.54
C SER A 58 -6.38 -6.08 -16.31
N GLU A 59 -7.27 -6.75 -15.61
CA GLU A 59 -8.38 -7.53 -16.19
C GLU A 59 -9.62 -6.65 -16.51
N GLY A 60 -9.52 -5.32 -16.31
CA GLY A 60 -10.62 -4.38 -16.52
C GLY A 60 -11.56 -4.25 -15.31
N VAL A 61 -11.18 -4.74 -14.15
CA VAL A 61 -11.98 -4.66 -12.91
C VAL A 61 -11.74 -3.31 -12.24
N PRO A 62 -12.74 -2.43 -12.11
CA PRO A 62 -12.61 -1.16 -11.38
C PRO A 62 -12.60 -1.43 -9.87
N LEU A 63 -12.02 -0.51 -9.08
CA LEU A 63 -12.08 -0.61 -7.61
C LEU A 63 -13.52 -0.51 -7.06
N GLY A 64 -14.46 0.09 -7.81
CA GLY A 64 -15.83 0.26 -7.35
C GLY A 64 -15.89 0.94 -5.98
N GLN A 65 -16.65 0.38 -5.04
CA GLN A 65 -16.78 0.91 -3.67
C GLN A 65 -15.46 0.88 -2.87
N LEU A 66 -14.47 0.07 -3.24
CA LEU A 66 -13.16 0.09 -2.59
C LEU A 66 -12.40 1.41 -2.82
N ALA A 67 -12.77 2.20 -3.84
CA ALA A 67 -12.26 3.55 -3.99
C ALA A 67 -12.71 4.48 -2.84
N GLU A 68 -13.88 4.24 -2.24
CA GLU A 68 -14.36 4.99 -1.07
C GLU A 68 -13.51 4.67 0.17
N VAL A 69 -13.05 3.43 0.32
CA VAL A 69 -12.11 3.03 1.39
C VAL A 69 -10.80 3.81 1.28
N LEU A 70 -10.28 4.03 0.06
CA LEU A 70 -9.07 4.81 -0.14
C LEU A 70 -9.23 6.28 0.27
N THR A 71 -10.42 6.87 0.09
CA THR A 71 -10.72 8.28 0.41
C THR A 71 -11.30 8.47 1.81
N ASP A 72 -11.61 7.40 2.54
CA ASP A 72 -12.13 7.52 3.91
C ASP A 72 -11.01 7.97 4.87
N ALA A 73 -11.12 9.21 5.36
CA ALA A 73 -10.16 9.78 6.31
C ALA A 73 -10.14 9.09 7.68
N SER A 74 -11.17 8.31 8.03
CA SER A 74 -11.22 7.54 9.28
C SER A 74 -10.38 6.27 9.25
N ILE A 75 -10.03 5.78 8.05
CA ILE A 75 -9.21 4.59 7.83
C ILE A 75 -7.79 5.02 7.48
N THR A 76 -6.77 4.53 8.18
CA THR A 76 -5.38 4.77 7.83
C THR A 76 -4.92 3.77 6.76
N LYS A 77 -4.52 4.28 5.58
CA LYS A 77 -3.93 3.47 4.51
C LYS A 77 -2.42 3.42 4.70
N ILE A 78 -1.89 2.22 4.86
CA ILE A 78 -0.48 1.96 5.15
C ILE A 78 0.19 1.48 3.87
N PHE A 79 1.19 2.21 3.40
CA PHE A 79 2.02 1.85 2.26
C PHE A 79 3.48 1.66 2.68
N HIS A 80 4.25 1.06 1.80
CA HIS A 80 5.71 1.06 1.89
C HIS A 80 6.31 1.79 0.67
N ASN A 81 6.75 3.04 0.84
CA ASN A 81 7.09 3.98 -0.22
C ASN A 81 5.85 4.54 -0.95
N ALA A 82 4.92 5.06 -0.16
CA ALA A 82 3.59 5.53 -0.57
C ALA A 82 3.60 6.41 -1.82
N LYS A 83 4.61 7.27 -1.99
CA LYS A 83 4.67 8.15 -3.16
C LYS A 83 4.56 7.40 -4.48
N PHE A 84 5.16 6.21 -4.58
CA PHE A 84 5.10 5.39 -5.78
C PHE A 84 3.65 4.97 -6.11
N ASP A 85 2.97 4.42 -5.12
CA ASP A 85 1.59 3.93 -5.27
C ASP A 85 0.61 5.06 -5.51
N LEU A 86 0.76 6.17 -4.78
CA LEU A 86 -0.08 7.37 -4.94
C LEU A 86 0.02 7.95 -6.35
N ASP A 87 1.21 7.97 -6.95
CA ASP A 87 1.41 8.44 -8.32
C ASP A 87 0.65 7.55 -9.33
N PHE A 88 0.67 6.22 -9.16
CA PHE A 88 -0.08 5.29 -10.01
C PHE A 88 -1.59 5.35 -9.78
N LEU A 89 -2.02 5.42 -8.53
CA LEU A 89 -3.45 5.55 -8.18
C LEU A 89 -4.02 6.85 -8.76
N SER A 90 -3.31 7.97 -8.60
CA SER A 90 -3.73 9.28 -9.12
C SER A 90 -3.84 9.30 -10.64
N GLU A 91 -2.92 8.70 -11.39
CA GLU A 91 -3.00 8.58 -12.85
C GLU A 91 -4.20 7.71 -13.30
N ASN A 92 -4.72 6.86 -12.43
CA ASN A 92 -5.93 6.06 -12.65
C ASN A 92 -7.18 6.69 -11.98
N CYS A 93 -7.13 7.98 -11.62
CA CYS A 93 -8.23 8.74 -11.04
C CYS A 93 -8.67 8.27 -9.65
N TYR A 94 -7.81 7.60 -8.89
CA TYR A 94 -8.04 7.24 -7.49
C TYR A 94 -7.29 8.20 -6.56
N SER A 95 -8.01 8.75 -5.58
CA SER A 95 -7.45 9.58 -4.51
C SER A 95 -7.28 8.75 -3.25
N VAL A 96 -6.30 9.11 -2.40
CA VAL A 96 -6.05 8.44 -1.13
C VAL A 96 -5.91 9.49 -0.04
N GLU A 97 -6.60 9.28 1.08
CA GLU A 97 -6.53 10.11 2.28
C GLU A 97 -6.04 9.31 3.49
N ASN A 98 -5.53 9.98 4.50
CA ASN A 98 -5.01 9.41 5.75
C ASN A 98 -4.00 8.28 5.52
N ILE A 99 -2.77 8.66 5.21
CA ILE A 99 -1.70 7.77 4.78
C ILE A 99 -0.65 7.62 5.87
N TYR A 100 -0.15 6.39 6.04
CA TYR A 100 1.07 6.08 6.77
C TYR A 100 2.09 5.44 5.82
N ASP A 101 3.34 5.88 5.85
CA ASP A 101 4.42 5.31 5.02
C ASP A 101 5.47 4.62 5.89
N THR A 102 5.49 3.29 5.85
CA THR A 102 6.40 2.47 6.66
C THR A 102 7.87 2.65 6.27
N MET A 103 8.19 3.02 5.02
CA MET A 103 9.58 3.31 4.62
C MET A 103 10.04 4.65 5.19
N ILE A 104 9.19 5.68 5.22
CA ILE A 104 9.51 6.95 5.86
C ILE A 104 9.70 6.75 7.35
N ALA A 105 8.80 6.03 8.02
CA ALA A 105 8.93 5.69 9.43
C ALA A 105 10.26 4.99 9.73
N GLU A 106 10.64 4.01 8.93
CA GLU A 106 11.91 3.29 9.08
C GLU A 106 13.13 4.22 8.92
N LYS A 107 13.12 5.10 7.91
CA LYS A 107 14.19 6.07 7.69
C LYS A 107 14.33 7.05 8.86
N VAL A 108 13.22 7.48 9.46
CA VAL A 108 13.20 8.36 10.63
C VAL A 108 13.74 7.63 11.86
N LEU A 109 13.28 6.41 12.12
CA LEU A 109 13.71 5.58 13.25
C LEU A 109 15.20 5.27 13.20
N THR A 110 15.73 4.97 12.02
CA THR A 110 17.14 4.64 11.82
C THR A 110 18.05 5.86 11.73
N ARG A 111 17.49 7.07 11.66
CA ARG A 111 18.22 8.35 11.61
C ARG A 111 19.33 8.38 10.55
N GLY A 112 19.09 7.75 9.42
CA GLY A 112 20.06 7.70 8.32
C GLY A 112 21.23 6.71 8.55
N ALA A 113 21.08 5.77 9.47
CA ALA A 113 22.00 4.64 9.56
C ALA A 113 22.13 3.95 8.19
N ASN A 114 23.33 3.46 7.89
CA ASN A 114 23.60 2.80 6.61
C ASN A 114 23.00 1.39 6.57
N GLN A 115 21.68 1.33 6.56
CA GLN A 115 20.89 0.10 6.42
C GLN A 115 19.75 0.31 5.44
N SER A 116 19.36 -0.75 4.76
CA SER A 116 18.25 -0.71 3.81
C SER A 116 16.92 -0.48 4.53
N ALA A 117 16.10 0.42 4.00
CA ALA A 117 14.71 0.61 4.38
C ALA A 117 13.73 -0.05 3.40
N SER A 118 14.17 -1.04 2.60
CA SER A 118 13.28 -1.83 1.76
C SER A 118 12.33 -2.67 2.63
N LEU A 119 11.12 -2.98 2.11
CA LEU A 119 10.14 -3.74 2.87
C LEU A 119 10.70 -5.10 3.34
N ALA A 120 11.37 -5.84 2.45
CA ALA A 120 11.96 -7.13 2.78
C ALA A 120 12.94 -7.05 3.95
N GLU A 121 13.92 -6.12 3.87
CA GLU A 121 14.89 -5.95 4.94
C GLU A 121 14.25 -5.45 6.25
N THR A 122 13.25 -4.59 6.14
CA THR A 122 12.51 -4.10 7.31
C THR A 122 11.72 -5.22 7.97
N LEU A 123 10.95 -6.00 7.22
CA LEU A 123 10.19 -7.13 7.79
C LEU A 123 11.11 -8.22 8.35
N TYR A 124 12.26 -8.46 7.72
CA TYR A 124 13.23 -9.40 8.26
C TYR A 124 13.77 -8.94 9.63
N ARG A 125 14.12 -7.65 9.77
CA ARG A 125 14.60 -7.10 11.05
C ARG A 125 13.57 -7.13 12.16
N TYR A 126 12.31 -6.80 11.85
CA TYR A 126 11.25 -6.72 12.86
C TYR A 126 10.67 -8.09 13.21
N PHE A 127 10.52 -8.97 12.23
CA PHE A 127 9.70 -10.17 12.37
C PHE A 127 10.35 -11.45 11.89
N ALA A 128 11.60 -11.41 11.40
CA ALA A 128 12.27 -12.52 10.72
C ALA A 128 11.44 -13.08 9.53
N VAL A 129 10.65 -12.21 8.86
CA VAL A 129 9.91 -12.56 7.66
C VAL A 129 10.81 -12.38 6.45
N ASP A 130 10.97 -13.45 5.69
CA ASP A 130 11.72 -13.46 4.43
C ASP A 130 10.73 -13.36 3.26
N LEU A 131 10.69 -12.18 2.61
CA LEU A 131 9.80 -11.96 1.46
C LEU A 131 10.43 -12.53 0.19
N ASP A 132 9.73 -13.43 -0.48
CA ASP A 132 10.11 -13.90 -1.81
C ASP A 132 9.89 -12.78 -2.85
N LYS A 133 10.96 -12.31 -3.45
CA LYS A 133 10.92 -11.28 -4.51
C LYS A 133 11.15 -11.87 -5.92
N SER A 134 11.13 -13.18 -6.06
CA SER A 134 11.39 -13.89 -7.33
C SER A 134 10.39 -13.52 -8.44
N GLN A 135 9.15 -13.21 -8.11
CA GLN A 135 8.09 -12.91 -9.06
C GLN A 135 8.11 -11.46 -9.59
N ARG A 136 8.83 -10.53 -8.91
CA ARG A 136 8.83 -9.10 -9.26
C ARG A 136 9.13 -8.82 -10.74
N ALA A 137 10.04 -9.56 -11.34
CA ALA A 137 10.43 -9.36 -12.74
C ALA A 137 9.31 -9.72 -13.75
N LYS A 138 8.29 -10.46 -13.33
CA LYS A 138 7.13 -10.79 -14.18
C LYS A 138 6.26 -9.58 -14.45
N PHE A 139 6.13 -8.65 -13.48
CA PHE A 139 5.35 -7.43 -13.63
C PHE A 139 6.09 -6.40 -14.50
N ASN A 140 5.99 -6.58 -15.82
CA ASN A 140 6.59 -5.71 -16.82
C ASN A 140 5.59 -5.42 -17.95
N ARG A 141 5.96 -4.54 -18.89
CA ARG A 141 5.06 -4.11 -19.97
C ARG A 141 4.60 -5.23 -20.91
N LYS A 142 5.28 -6.38 -20.91
CA LYS A 142 4.96 -7.54 -21.76
C LYS A 142 4.13 -8.59 -21.03
N TRP A 143 3.87 -8.39 -19.74
CA TRP A 143 3.03 -9.32 -18.98
C TRP A 143 1.62 -9.33 -19.54
N ASP A 144 1.07 -10.52 -19.70
CA ASP A 144 -0.24 -10.79 -20.30
C ASP A 144 -1.43 -10.38 -19.41
N GLY A 145 -1.17 -10.07 -18.13
CA GLY A 145 -2.19 -9.67 -17.17
C GLY A 145 -2.89 -10.84 -16.47
N ILE A 146 -2.44 -12.08 -16.70
CA ILE A 146 -3.06 -13.26 -16.10
C ILE A 146 -2.54 -13.45 -14.68
N TRP A 147 -3.43 -13.42 -13.70
CA TRP A 147 -3.14 -13.66 -12.29
C TRP A 147 -3.18 -15.15 -11.97
N THR A 148 -2.02 -15.72 -11.63
CA THR A 148 -1.90 -17.07 -11.06
C THR A 148 -1.88 -16.99 -9.54
N ASP A 149 -2.13 -18.11 -8.84
CA ASP A 149 -2.12 -18.15 -7.38
C ASP A 149 -0.77 -17.66 -6.82
N GLU A 150 0.36 -18.03 -7.47
CA GLU A 150 1.69 -17.59 -7.04
C GLU A 150 1.90 -16.06 -7.19
N LEU A 151 1.28 -15.44 -8.20
CA LEU A 151 1.34 -14.00 -8.38
C LEU A 151 0.43 -13.27 -7.40
N VAL A 152 -0.71 -13.86 -7.06
CA VAL A 152 -1.61 -13.35 -6.01
C VAL A 152 -0.91 -13.41 -4.66
N ASP A 153 -0.34 -14.55 -4.29
CA ASP A 153 0.41 -14.72 -3.03
C ASP A 153 1.59 -13.75 -2.94
N TYR A 154 2.32 -13.58 -4.04
CA TYR A 154 3.41 -12.60 -4.13
C TYR A 154 2.91 -11.19 -3.85
N ALA A 155 1.90 -10.71 -4.58
CA ALA A 155 1.38 -9.35 -4.45
C ALA A 155 0.79 -9.09 -3.05
N LEU A 156 0.09 -10.06 -2.46
CA LEU A 156 -0.47 -9.94 -1.12
C LEU A 156 0.60 -9.98 -0.02
N SER A 157 1.75 -10.62 -0.26
CA SER A 157 2.85 -10.68 0.71
C SER A 157 3.37 -9.29 1.11
N ASP A 158 3.23 -8.29 0.25
CA ASP A 158 3.69 -6.93 0.50
C ASP A 158 2.72 -6.13 1.41
N VAL A 159 1.46 -6.54 1.57
CA VAL A 159 0.46 -5.82 2.38
C VAL A 159 0.13 -6.47 3.72
N ILE A 160 0.23 -7.80 3.81
CA ILE A 160 -0.20 -8.60 4.97
C ILE A 160 0.46 -8.15 6.27
N HIS A 161 1.73 -7.76 6.22
CA HIS A 161 2.51 -7.40 7.39
C HIS A 161 2.50 -5.90 7.72
N LEU A 162 1.94 -5.05 6.84
CA LEU A 162 1.97 -3.60 7.02
C LEU A 162 1.23 -3.13 8.28
N PRO A 163 0.04 -3.66 8.64
CA PRO A 163 -0.63 -3.27 9.88
C PRO A 163 0.21 -3.52 11.12
N ARG A 164 0.84 -4.70 11.21
CA ARG A 164 1.72 -5.06 12.33
C ARG A 164 2.99 -4.19 12.34
N LEU A 165 3.58 -3.94 11.16
CA LEU A 165 4.79 -3.11 11.05
C LEU A 165 4.52 -1.67 11.49
N MET A 166 3.40 -1.08 11.08
CA MET A 166 2.99 0.25 11.51
C MET A 166 2.87 0.33 13.04
N ALA A 167 2.22 -0.64 13.68
CA ALA A 167 2.04 -0.66 15.14
C ALA A 167 3.38 -0.65 15.89
N GLU A 168 4.35 -1.44 15.43
CA GLU A 168 5.70 -1.46 16.00
C GLU A 168 6.43 -0.13 15.77
N GLN A 169 6.39 0.39 14.54
CA GLN A 169 7.05 1.65 14.20
C GLN A 169 6.46 2.83 14.96
N MET A 170 5.13 2.92 15.10
CA MET A 170 4.48 3.97 15.88
C MET A 170 4.92 3.92 17.35
N THR A 171 5.00 2.71 17.93
CA THR A 171 5.49 2.52 19.30
C THR A 171 6.92 3.07 19.46
N TRP A 172 7.80 2.84 18.51
CA TRP A 172 9.17 3.32 18.58
C TRP A 172 9.29 4.82 18.26
N LEU A 173 8.50 5.35 17.30
CA LEU A 173 8.45 6.79 17.02
C LEU A 173 8.05 7.58 18.27
N ASP A 174 7.02 7.12 18.98
CA ASP A 174 6.57 7.75 20.23
C ASP A 174 7.63 7.68 21.32
N LYS A 175 8.15 6.49 21.62
CA LYS A 175 9.19 6.29 22.66
C LYS A 175 10.45 7.12 22.43
N LEU A 176 10.81 7.38 21.17
CA LEU A 176 12.00 8.12 20.79
C LEU A 176 11.72 9.63 20.57
N GLY A 177 10.46 10.07 20.67
CA GLY A 177 10.05 11.46 20.41
C GLY A 177 10.25 11.87 18.96
N LEU A 178 10.01 10.95 18.00
CA LEU A 178 10.25 11.15 16.56
C LEU A 178 8.96 11.29 15.74
N SER A 179 7.79 11.31 16.39
CA SER A 179 6.48 11.38 15.72
C SER A 179 6.34 12.67 14.89
N GLU A 180 6.75 13.82 15.40
CA GLU A 180 6.73 15.10 14.65
C GLU A 180 7.66 15.08 13.43
N GLU A 181 8.83 14.44 13.55
CA GLU A 181 9.76 14.29 12.42
C GLU A 181 9.17 13.39 11.35
N PHE A 182 8.51 12.29 11.74
CA PHE A 182 7.81 11.41 10.82
C PHE A 182 6.72 12.17 10.05
N GLU A 183 5.84 12.90 10.73
CA GLU A 183 4.77 13.70 10.12
C GLU A 183 5.34 14.74 9.16
N ARG A 184 6.42 15.40 9.54
CA ARG A 184 7.10 16.37 8.68
C ARG A 184 7.69 15.75 7.41
N GLN A 185 8.22 14.53 7.50
CA GLN A 185 8.75 13.83 6.32
C GLN A 185 7.62 13.29 5.44
N LEU A 186 6.56 12.74 6.05
CA LEU A 186 5.36 12.28 5.35
C LEU A 186 4.70 13.43 4.57
N GLY A 187 4.56 14.58 5.17
CA GLY A 187 3.98 15.76 4.53
C GLY A 187 4.71 16.22 3.25
N LYS A 188 5.98 15.83 3.04
CA LYS A 188 6.71 16.17 1.81
C LYS A 188 6.31 15.34 0.60
N ILE A 189 5.76 14.16 0.81
CA ILE A 189 5.35 13.26 -0.28
C ILE A 189 3.86 13.37 -0.60
N LEU A 190 3.07 13.90 0.32
CA LEU A 190 1.65 14.09 0.11
C LEU A 190 1.41 15.23 -0.88
N PRO A 191 0.40 15.13 -1.77
CA PRO A 191 0.03 16.25 -2.63
C PRO A 191 -0.32 17.44 -1.76
N ALA A 192 0.18 18.63 -2.13
CA ALA A 192 -0.17 19.85 -1.42
C ALA A 192 -1.70 19.99 -1.40
N ASN A 193 -2.30 19.94 -0.20
CA ASN A 193 -3.72 20.22 -0.05
C ASN A 193 -4.02 21.58 -0.68
N ASN A 194 -4.82 21.61 -1.76
CA ASN A 194 -5.35 22.81 -2.38
C ASN A 194 -6.38 23.49 -1.43
N ALA A 195 -6.06 23.60 -0.14
CA ALA A 195 -6.92 24.25 0.86
C ALA A 195 -6.95 25.78 0.76
N ASN A 196 -6.22 26.39 -0.19
CA ASN A 196 -6.18 27.86 -0.37
C ASN A 196 -6.41 28.28 -1.83
N LYS A 197 -7.56 27.88 -2.42
CA LYS A 197 -8.06 28.51 -3.65
C LYS A 197 -9.52 28.91 -3.50
N ASN A 198 -9.86 29.63 -2.44
CA ASN A 198 -11.06 30.47 -2.34
C ASN A 198 -10.78 31.58 -1.32
N GLU A 199 -10.05 32.59 -1.72
CA GLU A 199 -10.13 33.98 -1.27
C GLU A 199 -10.14 34.89 -2.48
#